data_442bedb3f751df35c48670fcfe81655d
#
_entry.id   442bedb3f751df35c48670fcfe81655d
#
_cell.length_a   1.000
_cell.length_b   1.000
_cell.length_c   1.000
_cell.angle_alpha   90.00
_cell.angle_beta   90.00
_cell.angle_gamma   90.00
#
_symmetry.space_group_name_H-M   'P 1'
#
loop_
_entity.id
_entity.type
_entity.pdbx_description
1 polymer ?
#
loop_
_entity_poly.entity_id
_entity_poly.type
_entity_poly.pdbx_seq_one_letter_code
_entity_poly.pdbx_strand_id
1 'polypeptide(L)'
;YFNYFGGPEAQTGDAGNSDDFRNFYDFVGEINFTDSTLFNVDVVYGSEDNALGAGLDANWFGFAGIIRHDFNNWFSLNFRGEYFDDEDGFRSGTVQELVAFSVTPEIRIHNNFVVRAEYRHDDSDKNVFADEGVADDSQDTLALNALFYF
;
A
#
# COMPACT_ATOMS: atom_id res chain seq x y z
N TYR A 1 -7.38 -14.72 1.81
CA TYR A 1 -8.40 -14.34 0.82
C TYR A 1 -7.73 -14.15 -0.51
N PHE A 2 -8.46 -14.47 -1.58
CA PHE A 2 -8.07 -14.13 -2.94
C PHE A 2 -9.25 -13.44 -3.61
N ASN A 3 -9.03 -12.26 -4.17
CA ASN A 3 -10.03 -11.48 -4.87
C ASN A 3 -9.59 -11.26 -6.32
N TYR A 4 -10.56 -11.26 -7.21
CA TYR A 4 -10.38 -10.85 -8.59
C TYR A 4 -11.46 -9.84 -8.95
N PHE A 5 -11.02 -8.72 -9.52
CA PHE A 5 -11.89 -7.72 -10.11
C PHE A 5 -11.50 -7.56 -11.57
N GLY A 6 -12.48 -7.69 -12.44
CA GLY A 6 -12.26 -7.53 -13.88
C GLY A 6 -13.45 -6.84 -14.52
N GLY A 7 -13.18 -5.97 -15.47
CA GLY A 7 -14.23 -5.25 -16.17
C GLY A 7 -13.67 -4.29 -17.22
N PRO A 8 -14.54 -3.89 -18.16
CA PRO A 8 -14.20 -2.87 -19.12
C PRO A 8 -14.13 -1.51 -18.42
N GLU A 9 -13.03 -0.78 -18.67
CA GLU A 9 -12.81 0.58 -18.16
C GLU A 9 -12.78 1.55 -19.33
N ALA A 10 -13.66 2.56 -19.30
CA ALA A 10 -13.66 3.60 -20.30
C ALA A 10 -12.62 4.67 -19.92
N GLN A 11 -11.63 4.88 -20.77
CA GLN A 11 -10.72 6.01 -20.59
C GLN A 11 -11.43 7.35 -20.82
N THR A 12 -11.01 8.36 -20.06
CA THR A 12 -11.54 9.73 -20.19
C THR A 12 -11.19 10.30 -21.58
N GLY A 13 -12.17 10.36 -22.46
CA GLY A 13 -12.00 10.90 -23.82
C GLY A 13 -12.29 9.91 -24.95
N ASP A 14 -12.43 8.64 -24.64
CA ASP A 14 -12.81 7.63 -25.62
C ASP A 14 -14.34 7.42 -25.57
N ALA A 15 -15.02 7.96 -26.57
CA ALA A 15 -16.47 7.85 -26.68
C ALA A 15 -16.85 6.40 -27.04
N GLY A 16 -16.89 5.50 -26.04
CA GLY A 16 -17.58 4.22 -26.11
C GLY A 16 -16.75 3.04 -26.59
N ASN A 17 -15.45 3.03 -26.43
CA ASN A 17 -14.68 1.80 -26.57
C ASN A 17 -14.72 1.03 -25.24
N SER A 18 -15.59 0.01 -25.17
CA SER A 18 -15.74 -0.87 -24.01
C SER A 18 -14.77 -2.08 -24.06
N ASP A 19 -13.75 -2.01 -24.88
CA ASP A 19 -12.86 -3.14 -25.15
C ASP A 19 -11.60 -3.11 -24.26
N ASP A 20 -11.36 -2.00 -23.56
CA ASP A 20 -10.24 -1.85 -22.63
C ASP A 20 -10.61 -2.54 -21.32
N PHE A 21 -9.96 -3.64 -21.04
CA PHE A 21 -10.30 -4.48 -19.90
C PHE A 21 -9.25 -4.36 -18.81
N ARG A 22 -9.69 -4.02 -17.58
CA ARG A 22 -8.85 -4.03 -16.39
C ARG A 22 -8.96 -5.37 -15.69
N ASN A 23 -7.82 -5.94 -15.33
CA ASN A 23 -7.71 -7.07 -14.43
C ASN A 23 -7.01 -6.62 -13.15
N PHE A 24 -7.54 -7.00 -12.02
CA PHE A 24 -6.95 -6.73 -10.72
C PHE A 24 -7.06 -7.99 -9.85
N TYR A 25 -5.92 -8.47 -9.41
CA TYR A 25 -5.75 -9.61 -8.54
C TYR A 25 -5.24 -9.14 -7.19
N ASP A 26 -5.87 -9.62 -6.12
CA ASP A 26 -5.54 -9.24 -4.75
C ASP A 26 -5.51 -10.52 -3.89
N PHE A 27 -4.38 -10.75 -3.26
CA PHE A 27 -4.17 -11.84 -2.31
C PHE A 27 -3.83 -11.28 -0.94
N VAL A 28 -4.67 -11.59 0.05
CA VAL A 28 -4.46 -11.23 1.45
C VAL A 28 -4.31 -12.50 2.29
N GLY A 29 -3.19 -12.59 3.02
CA GLY A 29 -2.87 -13.70 3.91
C GLY A 29 -2.66 -13.23 5.35
N GLU A 30 -3.07 -14.07 6.30
CA GLU A 30 -2.82 -13.87 7.73
C GLU A 30 -2.28 -15.17 8.33
N ILE A 31 -1.18 -15.06 9.07
CA ILE A 31 -0.51 -16.19 9.71
C ILE A 31 -0.23 -15.82 11.17
N ASN A 32 -0.83 -16.57 12.10
CA ASN A 32 -0.49 -16.48 13.51
C ASN A 32 0.72 -17.39 13.79
N PHE A 33 1.91 -16.79 13.92
CA PHE A 33 3.12 -17.55 14.27
C PHE A 33 3.10 -18.03 15.70
N THR A 34 2.57 -17.20 16.61
CA THR A 34 2.36 -17.51 18.03
C THR A 34 1.08 -16.80 18.50
N ASP A 35 0.67 -17.02 19.74
CA ASP A 35 -0.46 -16.30 20.36
C ASP A 35 -0.23 -14.78 20.45
N SER A 36 1.03 -14.33 20.33
CA SER A 36 1.42 -12.93 20.43
C SER A 36 2.06 -12.36 19.18
N THR A 37 2.20 -13.15 18.11
CA THR A 37 2.86 -12.70 16.87
C THR A 37 2.04 -13.06 15.65
N LEU A 38 1.60 -12.02 14.95
CA LEU A 38 0.79 -12.09 13.74
C LEU A 38 1.60 -11.55 12.56
N PHE A 39 1.50 -12.22 11.42
CA PHE A 39 1.99 -11.76 10.14
C PHE A 39 0.82 -11.60 9.17
N ASN A 40 0.71 -10.44 8.55
CA ASN A 40 -0.19 -10.19 7.43
C ASN A 40 0.63 -9.93 6.17
N VAL A 41 0.14 -10.43 5.06
CA VAL A 41 0.70 -10.19 3.72
C VAL A 41 -0.41 -9.76 2.77
N ASP A 42 -0.10 -8.82 1.92
CA ASP A 42 -0.96 -8.33 0.85
C ASP A 42 -0.14 -8.28 -0.43
N VAL A 43 -0.66 -8.88 -1.51
CA VAL A 43 -0.03 -8.91 -2.82
C VAL A 43 -1.06 -8.54 -3.86
N VAL A 44 -0.79 -7.50 -4.61
CA VAL A 44 -1.66 -7.04 -5.67
C VAL A 44 -0.94 -7.06 -7.02
N TYR A 45 -1.66 -7.41 -8.07
CA TYR A 45 -1.23 -7.24 -9.45
C TYR A 45 -2.40 -6.69 -10.26
N GLY A 46 -2.14 -5.69 -11.06
CA GLY A 46 -3.11 -5.13 -11.97
C GLY A 46 -2.57 -4.96 -13.37
N SER A 47 -3.46 -5.09 -14.33
CA SER A 47 -3.20 -4.75 -15.74
C SER A 47 -4.41 -4.08 -16.35
N GLU A 48 -4.18 -3.22 -17.32
CA GLU A 48 -5.24 -2.55 -18.08
C GLU A 48 -4.86 -2.49 -19.55
N ASP A 49 -5.75 -3.03 -20.40
CA ASP A 49 -5.55 -3.06 -21.83
C ASP A 49 -5.66 -1.64 -22.41
N ASN A 50 -4.79 -1.31 -23.37
CA ASN A 50 -4.74 -0.01 -24.06
C ASN A 50 -4.64 1.23 -23.16
N ALA A 51 -4.26 1.07 -21.89
CA ALA A 51 -4.21 2.15 -20.89
C ALA A 51 -3.34 3.37 -21.30
N LEU A 52 -2.32 3.12 -22.11
CA LEU A 52 -1.36 4.12 -22.59
C LEU A 52 -1.59 4.51 -24.07
N GLY A 53 -2.69 4.03 -24.67
CA GLY A 53 -3.05 4.19 -26.07
C GLY A 53 -3.24 2.87 -26.80
N ALA A 54 -3.74 2.89 -28.01
CA ALA A 54 -4.11 1.70 -28.75
C ALA A 54 -2.98 0.67 -28.87
N GLY A 55 -3.16 -0.50 -28.24
CA GLY A 55 -2.21 -1.61 -28.19
C GLY A 55 -1.07 -1.44 -27.19
N LEU A 56 -1.17 -0.49 -26.27
CA LEU A 56 -0.21 -0.26 -25.18
C LEU A 56 -0.90 -0.48 -23.82
N ASP A 57 -0.64 -1.62 -23.24
CA ASP A 57 -1.20 -1.99 -21.93
C ASP A 57 -0.40 -1.36 -20.80
N ALA A 58 -1.00 -1.25 -19.63
CA ALA A 58 -0.33 -0.84 -18.39
C ALA A 58 -0.36 -1.96 -17.35
N ASN A 59 0.72 -2.06 -16.58
CA ASN A 59 0.88 -3.05 -15.51
C ASN A 59 1.39 -2.39 -14.24
N TRP A 60 1.00 -2.96 -13.09
CA TRP A 60 1.52 -2.57 -11.79
C TRP A 60 1.50 -3.74 -10.82
N PHE A 61 2.41 -3.71 -9.88
CA PHE A 61 2.53 -4.70 -8.83
C PHE A 61 2.70 -4.04 -7.47
N GLY A 62 2.10 -4.62 -6.43
CA GLY A 62 2.25 -4.17 -5.05
C GLY A 62 2.41 -5.34 -4.10
N PHE A 63 3.23 -5.13 -3.09
CA PHE A 63 3.42 -6.05 -1.97
C PHE A 63 3.46 -5.28 -0.66
N ALA A 64 2.79 -5.79 0.37
CA ALA A 64 2.92 -5.32 1.75
C ALA A 64 3.02 -6.49 2.71
N GLY A 65 3.93 -6.38 3.67
CA GLY A 65 4.06 -7.34 4.78
C GLY A 65 4.03 -6.61 6.11
N ILE A 66 3.23 -7.09 7.06
CA ILE A 66 3.13 -6.52 8.40
C ILE A 66 3.39 -7.61 9.43
N ILE A 67 4.33 -7.35 10.34
CA ILE A 67 4.53 -8.18 11.54
C ILE A 67 4.06 -7.37 12.74
N ARG A 68 3.10 -7.91 13.48
CA ARG A 68 2.66 -7.41 14.78
C ARG A 68 3.15 -8.33 15.88
N HIS A 69 3.73 -7.75 16.92
CA HIS A 69 4.07 -8.48 18.14
C HIS A 69 3.48 -7.79 19.37
N ASP A 70 2.69 -8.57 20.14
CA ASP A 70 2.12 -8.14 21.42
C ASP A 70 3.08 -8.54 22.55
N PHE A 71 3.85 -7.59 23.09
CA PHE A 71 4.79 -7.82 24.18
C PHE A 71 4.05 -8.12 25.51
N ASN A 72 2.88 -7.52 25.68
CA ASN A 72 2.01 -7.71 26.83
C ASN A 72 0.60 -7.11 26.52
N ASN A 73 -0.29 -7.10 27.52
CA ASN A 73 -1.69 -6.66 27.34
C ASN A 73 -1.88 -5.17 27.03
N TRP A 74 -0.84 -4.35 27.17
CA TRP A 74 -0.93 -2.92 26.96
C TRP A 74 0.01 -2.37 25.89
N PHE A 75 1.03 -3.14 25.44
CA PHE A 75 2.02 -2.69 24.45
C PHE A 75 2.20 -3.68 23.33
N SER A 76 2.10 -3.19 22.11
CA SER A 76 2.40 -3.91 20.86
C SER A 76 3.27 -3.07 19.94
N LEU A 77 3.98 -3.73 19.04
CA LEU A 77 4.78 -3.11 18.00
C LEU A 77 4.44 -3.73 16.65
N ASN A 78 4.24 -2.88 15.64
CA ASN A 78 4.05 -3.30 14.27
C ASN A 78 5.22 -2.81 13.42
N PHE A 79 5.71 -3.69 12.56
CA PHE A 79 6.62 -3.36 11.45
C PHE A 79 5.90 -3.65 10.14
N ARG A 80 5.97 -2.71 9.21
CA ARG A 80 5.42 -2.86 7.86
C ARG A 80 6.51 -2.57 6.84
N GLY A 81 6.63 -3.44 5.85
CA GLY A 81 7.43 -3.23 4.64
C GLY A 81 6.53 -3.27 3.43
N GLU A 82 6.79 -2.39 2.46
CA GLU A 82 5.99 -2.24 1.25
C GLU A 82 6.92 -2.12 0.03
N TYR A 83 6.47 -2.65 -1.07
CA TYR A 83 7.04 -2.47 -2.40
C TYR A 83 5.92 -2.21 -3.40
N PHE A 84 6.08 -1.23 -4.24
CA PHE A 84 5.14 -0.93 -5.32
C PHE A 84 5.92 -0.60 -6.59
N ASP A 85 5.58 -1.28 -7.67
CA ASP A 85 6.13 -1.08 -9.00
C ASP A 85 5.01 -0.59 -9.94
N ASP A 86 5.16 0.62 -10.42
CA ASP A 86 4.31 1.22 -11.45
C ASP A 86 5.09 1.24 -12.77
N GLU A 87 5.24 0.04 -13.35
CA GLU A 87 6.09 -0.20 -14.51
C GLU A 87 5.83 0.77 -15.67
N ASP A 88 4.57 1.19 -15.80
CA ASP A 88 4.12 2.06 -16.90
C ASP A 88 3.70 3.46 -16.43
N GLY A 89 3.80 3.76 -15.13
CA GLY A 89 3.42 5.04 -14.55
C GLY A 89 1.91 5.31 -14.57
N PHE A 90 1.12 4.30 -14.80
CA PHE A 90 -0.33 4.45 -14.97
C PHE A 90 -1.07 4.76 -13.66
N ARG A 91 -0.58 4.25 -12.54
CA ARG A 91 -1.22 4.42 -11.23
C ARG A 91 -0.80 5.70 -10.52
N SER A 92 0.48 6.04 -10.57
CA SER A 92 1.07 7.18 -9.87
C SER A 92 1.30 8.40 -10.78
N GLY A 93 1.24 8.22 -12.09
CA GLY A 93 1.58 9.22 -13.09
C GLY A 93 3.07 9.28 -13.41
N THR A 94 3.88 8.39 -12.82
CA THR A 94 5.34 8.31 -13.02
C THR A 94 5.76 6.84 -13.04
N VAL A 95 6.54 6.46 -14.02
CA VAL A 95 7.22 5.15 -14.04
C VAL A 95 8.19 5.11 -12.88
N GLN A 96 7.91 4.30 -11.85
CA GLN A 96 8.70 4.29 -10.61
C GLN A 96 8.53 3.00 -9.82
N GLU A 97 9.54 2.73 -9.02
CA GLU A 97 9.51 1.75 -7.94
C GLU A 97 9.50 2.49 -6.60
N LEU A 98 8.59 2.09 -5.71
CA LEU A 98 8.47 2.65 -4.36
C LEU A 98 8.74 1.55 -3.34
N VAL A 99 9.58 1.87 -2.36
CA VAL A 99 9.81 1.06 -1.17
C VAL A 99 9.41 1.88 0.05
N ALA A 100 8.71 1.27 1.00
CA ALA A 100 8.42 1.95 2.24
C ALA A 100 8.56 1.02 3.44
N PHE A 101 8.89 1.59 4.59
CA PHE A 101 8.78 0.88 5.86
C PHE A 101 8.14 1.76 6.92
N SER A 102 7.39 1.14 7.83
CA SER A 102 6.85 1.83 8.99
C SER A 102 7.09 1.04 10.27
N VAL A 103 7.20 1.80 11.36
CA VAL A 103 7.25 1.26 12.73
C VAL A 103 6.15 1.95 13.53
N THR A 104 5.26 1.14 14.11
CA THR A 104 4.08 1.64 14.83
C THR A 104 3.98 1.01 16.21
N PRO A 105 4.55 1.63 17.26
CA PRO A 105 4.20 1.30 18.64
C PRO A 105 2.74 1.64 18.93
N GLU A 106 2.06 0.71 19.61
CA GLU A 106 0.69 0.83 20.06
C GLU A 106 0.62 0.66 21.59
N ILE A 107 -0.05 1.59 22.25
CA ILE A 107 -0.29 1.55 23.69
C ILE A 107 -1.79 1.50 23.95
N ARG A 108 -2.23 0.42 24.59
CA ARG A 108 -3.60 0.26 25.09
C ARG A 108 -3.68 0.83 26.50
N ILE A 109 -4.21 2.04 26.59
CA ILE A 109 -4.36 2.76 27.88
C ILE A 109 -5.52 2.18 28.68
N HIS A 110 -6.58 1.78 27.98
CA HIS A 110 -7.77 1.16 28.55
C HIS A 110 -8.34 0.15 27.56
N ASN A 111 -9.26 -0.73 28.00
CA ASN A 111 -9.86 -1.76 27.14
C ASN A 111 -10.51 -1.20 25.86
N ASN A 112 -10.91 0.06 25.90
CA ASN A 112 -11.57 0.76 24.80
C ASN A 112 -10.80 2.00 24.29
N PHE A 113 -9.55 2.21 24.74
CA PHE A 113 -8.76 3.36 24.32
C PHE A 113 -7.32 2.96 23.98
N VAL A 114 -6.93 3.21 22.74
CA VAL A 114 -5.62 2.87 22.16
C VAL A 114 -4.99 4.12 21.57
N VAL A 115 -3.70 4.31 21.80
CA VAL A 115 -2.87 5.35 21.19
C VAL A 115 -1.78 4.68 20.36
N ARG A 116 -1.54 5.20 19.15
CA ARG A 116 -0.47 4.78 18.23
C ARG A 116 0.38 5.95 17.82
N ALA A 117 1.67 5.76 17.78
CA ALA A 117 2.58 6.63 17.05
C ALA A 117 3.11 5.83 15.86
N GLU A 118 3.30 6.48 14.71
CA GLU A 118 3.86 5.84 13.53
C GLU A 118 4.99 6.71 12.97
N TYR A 119 6.11 6.08 12.69
CA TYR A 119 7.14 6.60 11.82
C TYR A 119 7.08 5.81 10.52
N ARG A 120 7.07 6.52 9.39
CA ARG A 120 7.12 5.96 8.04
C ARG A 120 8.20 6.65 7.24
N HIS A 121 8.96 5.84 6.51
CA HIS A 121 9.91 6.27 5.51
C HIS A 121 9.48 5.69 4.15
N ASP A 122 9.40 6.55 3.15
CA ASP A 122 9.13 6.20 1.76
C ASP A 122 10.37 6.57 0.91
N ASP A 123 10.71 5.71 -0.04
CA ASP A 123 11.82 5.88 -0.99
C ASP A 123 11.34 5.50 -2.39
N SER A 124 11.70 6.28 -3.39
CA SER A 124 11.42 6.05 -4.81
C SER A 124 12.70 6.10 -5.62
N ASP A 125 12.76 5.34 -6.71
CA ASP A 125 13.82 5.48 -7.72
C ASP A 125 13.71 6.76 -8.55
N LYS A 126 12.72 7.62 -8.25
CA LYS A 126 12.45 8.92 -8.89
C LYS A 126 12.18 10.01 -7.85
N ASN A 127 12.46 11.25 -8.21
CA ASN A 127 12.17 12.41 -7.37
C ASN A 127 10.67 12.76 -7.44
N VAL A 128 9.84 12.07 -6.66
CA VAL A 128 8.37 12.23 -6.65
C VAL A 128 7.83 12.88 -5.38
N PHE A 129 8.66 13.02 -4.36
CA PHE A 129 8.30 13.70 -3.13
C PHE A 129 8.73 15.17 -3.18
N ALA A 130 8.21 15.99 -2.28
CA ALA A 130 8.58 17.39 -2.19
C ALA A 130 9.18 17.69 -0.80
N ASP A 131 10.43 18.10 -0.76
CA ASP A 131 11.09 18.61 0.42
C ASP A 131 11.41 20.11 0.24
N GLU A 132 10.83 20.97 1.08
CA GLU A 132 10.97 22.44 1.06
C GLU A 132 10.81 23.08 -0.35
N GLY A 133 9.99 22.43 -1.21
CA GLY A 133 9.73 22.90 -2.59
C GLY A 133 10.74 22.42 -3.63
N VAL A 134 11.65 21.53 -3.25
CA VAL A 134 12.54 20.79 -4.14
C VAL A 134 12.02 19.36 -4.29
N ALA A 135 12.13 18.79 -5.49
CA ALA A 135 11.78 17.39 -5.71
C ALA A 135 12.83 16.48 -5.08
N ASP A 136 12.39 15.49 -4.32
CA ASP A 136 13.22 14.52 -3.60
C ASP A 136 12.76 13.09 -3.91
N ASP A 137 13.64 12.12 -3.73
CA ASP A 137 13.37 10.70 -3.91
C ASP A 137 12.83 10.01 -2.64
N SER A 138 12.87 10.68 -1.49
CA SER A 138 12.44 10.12 -0.22
C SER A 138 11.61 11.09 0.63
N GLN A 139 10.86 10.55 1.59
CA GLN A 139 10.16 11.33 2.61
C GLN A 139 10.03 10.58 3.92
N ASP A 140 10.00 11.33 5.01
CA ASP A 140 9.72 10.85 6.36
C ASP A 140 8.39 11.40 6.87
N THR A 141 7.59 10.53 7.50
CA THR A 141 6.30 10.89 8.07
C THR A 141 6.20 10.44 9.52
N LEU A 142 5.71 11.33 10.39
CA LEU A 142 5.32 11.01 11.76
C LEU A 142 3.82 11.22 11.92
N ALA A 143 3.11 10.21 12.45
CA ALA A 143 1.68 10.26 12.71
C ALA A 143 1.36 9.85 14.15
N LEU A 144 0.31 10.47 14.71
CA LEU A 144 -0.28 10.08 15.98
C LEU A 144 -1.76 9.79 15.79
N ASN A 145 -2.20 8.64 16.31
CA ASN A 145 -3.58 8.20 16.25
C ASN A 145 -4.10 7.87 17.66
N ALA A 146 -5.34 8.22 17.92
CA ALA A 146 -6.08 7.80 19.12
C ALA A 146 -7.38 7.13 18.66
N LEU A 147 -7.62 5.91 19.14
CA LEU A 147 -8.80 5.13 18.81
C LEU A 147 -9.60 4.89 20.08
N PHE A 148 -10.88 5.18 20.01
CA PHE A 148 -11.82 4.94 21.09
C PHE A 148 -12.95 4.03 20.58
N TYR A 149 -13.20 2.93 21.29
CA TYR A 149 -14.25 1.96 20.99
C TYR A 149 -15.39 2.11 22.03
N PHE A 150 -16.63 2.16 21.59
CA PHE A 150 -17.81 2.27 22.45
C PHE A 150 -18.88 1.25 22.07
#